data_7b6a039eb06f7cb3635465009e82d49c
#
_entry.id   7b6a039eb06f7cb3635465009e82d49c
#
_cell.length_a   1.000
_cell.length_b   1.000
_cell.length_c   1.000
_cell.angle_alpha   90.00
_cell.angle_beta   90.00
_cell.angle_gamma   90.00
#
_symmetry.space_group_name_H-M   'P 1'
#
loop_
_entity.id
_entity.type
_entity.pdbx_description
1 polymer ?
#
loop_
_entity_poly.entity_id
_entity_poly.type
_entity_poly.pdbx_seq_one_letter_code
_entity_poly.pdbx_strand_id
1 'polypeptide(L)'
;SLGILVTSDKHLDAVVELSKAAAAKAVDVRVFFTGKSVLLTQEARFKELVGQGKLYVCDVSFRANGLEGKDVPGVGFKEFVTQARNAEMIEECDRYLVM
;
A
#
# COMPACT_ATOMS: atom_id res chain seq x y z
N SER A 1 6.76 7.81 -11.87
CA SER A 1 5.99 6.97 -10.96
C SER A 1 6.45 7.14 -9.53
N LEU A 2 5.55 6.95 -8.58
CA LEU A 2 5.80 7.11 -7.16
C LEU A 2 5.55 5.77 -6.46
N GLY A 3 6.57 5.24 -5.78
CA GLY A 3 6.44 4.08 -4.92
C GLY A 3 6.42 4.50 -3.46
N ILE A 4 5.48 3.97 -2.70
CA ILE A 4 5.37 4.24 -1.26
C ILE A 4 5.41 2.91 -0.51
N LEU A 5 6.44 2.73 0.32
CA LEU A 5 6.49 1.60 1.25
C LEU A 5 5.96 2.10 2.59
N VAL A 6 4.88 1.49 3.06
CA VAL A 6 4.27 1.84 4.35
C VAL A 6 4.62 0.76 5.36
N THR A 7 5.32 1.14 6.41
CA THR A 7 5.74 0.21 7.48
C THR A 7 5.07 0.52 8.81
N SER A 8 4.69 1.79 9.02
CA SER A 8 4.05 2.25 10.26
C SER A 8 2.54 2.20 10.16
N ASP A 9 1.87 1.90 11.25
CA ASP A 9 0.40 1.93 11.35
C ASP A 9 -0.15 3.32 11.74
N LYS A 10 0.66 4.37 11.62
CA LYS A 10 0.31 5.72 12.11
C LYS A 10 0.13 6.78 11.03
N HIS A 11 0.37 6.43 9.76
CA HIS A 11 0.44 7.45 8.70
C HIS A 11 -0.58 7.26 7.58
N LEU A 12 -1.73 6.63 7.86
CA LEU A 12 -2.72 6.40 6.81
C LEU A 12 -3.19 7.70 6.17
N ASP A 13 -3.45 8.74 6.98
CA ASP A 13 -3.90 10.02 6.45
C ASP A 13 -2.90 10.62 5.46
N ALA A 14 -1.62 10.58 5.79
CA ALA A 14 -0.57 11.09 4.91
C ALA A 14 -0.46 10.26 3.62
N VAL A 15 -0.57 8.93 3.72
CA VAL A 15 -0.55 8.04 2.56
C VAL A 15 -1.72 8.34 1.63
N VAL A 16 -2.92 8.51 2.18
CA VAL A 16 -4.13 8.83 1.42
C VAL A 16 -3.97 10.18 0.70
N GLU A 17 -3.57 11.22 1.42
CA GLU A 17 -3.45 12.55 0.83
C GLU A 17 -2.37 12.60 -0.25
N LEU A 18 -1.23 11.97 -0.01
CA LEU A 18 -0.14 11.93 -0.99
C LEU A 18 -0.57 11.16 -2.25
N SER A 19 -1.24 10.02 -2.07
CA SER A 19 -1.71 9.21 -3.19
C SER A 19 -2.73 9.96 -4.04
N LYS A 20 -3.67 10.66 -3.41
CA LYS A 20 -4.66 11.47 -4.12
C LYS A 20 -4.00 12.62 -4.88
N ALA A 21 -3.05 13.31 -4.26
CA ALA A 21 -2.36 14.43 -4.90
C ALA A 21 -1.56 13.96 -6.12
N ALA A 22 -0.88 12.82 -6.01
CA ALA A 22 -0.12 12.27 -7.14
C ALA A 22 -1.05 11.81 -8.26
N ALA A 23 -2.13 11.13 -7.93
CA ALA A 23 -3.11 10.66 -8.93
C ALA A 23 -3.76 11.84 -9.65
N ALA A 24 -4.04 12.94 -8.96
CA ALA A 24 -4.61 14.14 -9.56
C ALA A 24 -3.68 14.76 -10.62
N LYS A 25 -2.37 14.50 -10.50
CA LYS A 25 -1.37 14.96 -11.47
C LYS A 25 -1.01 13.88 -12.49
N ALA A 26 -1.79 12.81 -12.56
CA ALA A 26 -1.57 11.67 -13.46
C ALA A 26 -0.24 10.95 -13.21
N VAL A 27 0.24 10.97 -11.99
CA VAL A 27 1.42 10.21 -11.57
C VAL A 27 0.99 8.78 -11.23
N ASP A 28 1.69 7.78 -11.77
CA ASP A 28 1.47 6.37 -11.43
C ASP A 28 1.94 6.13 -9.99
N VAL A 29 1.03 5.70 -9.14
CA VAL A 29 1.30 5.47 -7.71
C VAL A 29 1.23 3.98 -7.42
N ARG A 30 2.21 3.48 -6.66
CA ARG A 30 2.22 2.10 -6.17
C ARG A 30 2.50 2.13 -4.67
N VAL A 31 1.62 1.52 -3.90
CA VAL A 31 1.71 1.53 -2.43
C VAL A 31 1.83 0.09 -1.95
N PHE A 32 2.81 -0.17 -1.10
CA PHE A 32 3.05 -1.48 -0.52
C PHE A 32 2.96 -1.40 1.00
N PHE A 33 2.03 -2.14 1.57
CA PHE A 33 1.83 -2.21 3.03
C PHE A 33 2.53 -3.45 3.59
N THR A 34 3.42 -3.25 4.56
CA THR A 34 4.16 -4.33 5.20
C THR A 34 4.31 -4.07 6.71
N GLY A 35 4.63 -5.09 7.48
CA GLY A 35 4.73 -4.96 8.93
C GLY A 35 3.41 -4.56 9.55
N LYS A 36 3.45 -3.68 10.53
CA LYS A 36 2.25 -3.23 11.23
C LYS A 36 1.30 -2.40 10.36
N SER A 37 1.79 -1.83 9.27
CA SER A 37 0.94 -1.03 8.39
C SER A 37 -0.18 -1.84 7.74
N VAL A 38 -0.08 -3.16 7.71
CA VAL A 38 -1.16 -3.99 7.19
C VAL A 38 -2.46 -3.81 7.99
N LEU A 39 -2.37 -3.38 9.25
CA LEU A 39 -3.54 -3.06 10.08
C LEU A 39 -4.34 -1.91 9.50
N LEU A 40 -3.71 -1.01 8.76
CA LEU A 40 -4.38 0.14 8.13
C LEU A 40 -5.40 -0.31 7.08
N THR A 41 -5.23 -1.50 6.50
CA THR A 41 -6.15 -2.03 5.49
C THR A 41 -7.57 -2.23 6.04
N GLN A 42 -7.71 -2.31 7.36
CA GLN A 42 -8.99 -2.53 8.03
C GLN A 42 -9.64 -1.24 8.52
N GLU A 43 -8.98 -0.10 8.35
CA GLU A 43 -9.53 1.20 8.72
C GLU A 43 -10.46 1.73 7.62
N ALA A 44 -11.51 2.44 8.03
CA ALA A 44 -12.52 2.95 7.09
C ALA A 44 -11.91 3.83 5.99
N ARG A 45 -10.92 4.64 6.33
CA ARG A 45 -10.30 5.57 5.40
C ARG A 45 -9.45 4.89 4.32
N PHE A 46 -9.06 3.63 4.53
CA PHE A 46 -8.29 2.88 3.53
C PHE A 46 -9.00 2.83 2.17
N LYS A 47 -10.33 2.82 2.17
CA LYS A 47 -11.13 2.79 0.93
C LYS A 47 -10.82 3.97 0.01
N GLU A 48 -10.35 5.08 0.54
CA GLU A 48 -10.02 6.25 -0.26
C GLU A 48 -8.80 6.04 -1.16
N LEU A 49 -8.01 4.99 -0.90
CA LEU A 49 -6.88 4.62 -1.76
C LEU A 49 -7.31 3.86 -3.02
N VAL A 50 -8.50 3.28 -3.01
CA VAL A 50 -8.98 2.51 -4.16
C VAL A 50 -9.15 3.43 -5.37
N GLY A 51 -8.52 3.05 -6.49
CA GLY A 51 -8.57 3.85 -7.71
C GLY A 51 -7.51 4.94 -7.79
N GLN A 52 -6.72 5.17 -6.73
CA GLN A 52 -5.65 6.17 -6.74
C GLN A 52 -4.31 5.62 -7.24
N GLY A 53 -4.21 4.31 -7.35
CA GLY A 53 -2.99 3.64 -7.80
C GLY A 53 -3.06 2.15 -7.49
N LYS A 54 -1.93 1.47 -7.65
CA LYS A 54 -1.84 0.05 -7.34
C LYS A 54 -1.53 -0.15 -5.87
N LEU A 55 -2.27 -1.06 -5.22
CA LEU A 55 -2.12 -1.37 -3.81
C LEU A 55 -1.59 -2.79 -3.66
N TYR A 56 -0.58 -2.96 -2.83
CA TYR A 56 0.00 -4.27 -2.52
C TYR A 56 0.07 -4.45 -1.01
N VAL A 57 -0.12 -5.68 -0.55
CA VAL A 57 -0.05 -6.03 0.86
C VAL A 57 0.90 -7.21 1.02
N CYS A 58 1.81 -7.14 1.98
CA CYS A 58 2.68 -8.27 2.31
C CYS A 58 1.84 -9.38 2.94
N ASP A 59 1.76 -10.52 2.28
CA ASP A 59 0.94 -11.65 2.74
C ASP A 59 1.40 -12.18 4.10
N VAL A 60 2.71 -12.29 4.28
CA VAL A 60 3.28 -12.75 5.56
C VAL A 60 2.90 -11.80 6.70
N SER A 61 3.07 -10.49 6.50
CA SER A 61 2.71 -9.50 7.51
C SER A 61 1.21 -9.49 7.81
N PHE A 62 0.40 -9.66 6.78
CA PHE A 62 -1.06 -9.67 6.92
C PHE A 62 -1.49 -10.82 7.83
N ARG A 63 -0.99 -12.01 7.56
CA ARG A 63 -1.30 -13.19 8.39
C ARG A 63 -0.68 -13.07 9.80
N ALA A 64 0.53 -12.56 9.90
CA ALA A 64 1.21 -12.39 11.17
C ALA A 64 0.48 -11.42 12.10
N ASN A 65 -0.27 -10.46 11.54
CA ASN A 65 -1.07 -9.52 12.30
C ASN A 65 -2.52 -9.98 12.51
N GLY A 66 -2.80 -11.26 12.26
CA GLY A 66 -4.11 -11.86 12.55
C GLY A 66 -5.21 -11.50 11.58
N LEU A 67 -4.86 -11.04 10.38
CA LEU A 67 -5.84 -10.57 9.40
C LEU A 67 -6.21 -11.62 8.35
N GLU A 68 -5.65 -12.83 8.44
CA GLU A 68 -5.93 -13.88 7.46
C GLU A 68 -7.44 -14.08 7.26
N GLY A 69 -7.86 -14.07 6.01
CA GLY A 69 -9.27 -14.21 5.65
C GLY A 69 -10.06 -12.90 5.66
N LYS A 70 -9.46 -11.79 6.08
CA LYS A 70 -10.11 -10.48 6.02
C LYS A 70 -10.05 -9.91 4.62
N ASP A 71 -11.12 -9.23 4.21
CA ASP A 71 -11.16 -8.53 2.93
C ASP A 71 -10.42 -7.19 3.02
N VAL A 72 -9.81 -6.80 1.90
CA VAL A 72 -9.15 -5.50 1.77
C VAL A 72 -9.67 -4.82 0.51
N PRO A 73 -10.27 -3.63 0.63
CA PRO A 73 -10.76 -2.90 -0.54
C PRO A 73 -9.63 -2.65 -1.56
N GLY A 74 -9.89 -2.91 -2.83
CA GLY A 74 -8.93 -2.64 -3.90
C GLY A 74 -7.75 -3.59 -3.97
N VAL A 75 -7.69 -4.60 -3.11
CA VAL A 75 -6.58 -5.56 -3.07
C VAL A 75 -7.16 -6.96 -3.30
N GLY A 76 -6.85 -7.52 -4.46
CA GLY A 76 -7.25 -8.89 -4.80
C GLY A 76 -6.18 -9.90 -4.44
N PHE A 77 -6.45 -11.16 -4.74
CA PHE A 77 -5.55 -12.26 -4.44
C PHE A 77 -4.12 -12.03 -4.95
N LYS A 78 -3.99 -11.46 -6.15
CA LYS A 78 -2.68 -11.24 -6.79
C LYS A 78 -1.87 -10.12 -6.16
N GLU A 79 -2.51 -9.25 -5.40
CA GLU A 79 -1.87 -8.12 -4.76
C GLU A 79 -1.43 -8.42 -3.32
N PHE A 80 -1.71 -9.62 -2.81
CA PHE A 80 -1.06 -10.14 -1.61
C PHE A 80 0.25 -10.77 -2.04
N VAL A 81 1.36 -10.10 -1.75
CA VAL A 81 2.66 -10.36 -2.39
C VAL A 81 3.78 -10.52 -1.37
N THR A 82 4.98 -10.81 -1.87
CA THR A 82 6.19 -10.93 -1.05
C THR A 82 7.03 -9.66 -1.12
N GLN A 83 8.11 -9.60 -0.34
CA GLN A 83 9.05 -8.48 -0.37
C GLN A 83 9.75 -8.32 -1.74
N ALA A 84 9.69 -9.32 -2.59
CA ALA A 84 10.19 -9.19 -3.96
C ALA A 84 9.50 -8.05 -4.72
N ARG A 85 8.22 -7.80 -4.43
CA ARG A 85 7.48 -6.70 -5.04
C ARG A 85 8.06 -5.35 -4.64
N ASN A 86 8.53 -5.22 -3.40
CA ASN A 86 9.17 -3.99 -2.94
C ASN A 86 10.47 -3.73 -3.70
N ALA A 87 11.26 -4.77 -3.94
CA ALA A 87 12.49 -4.64 -4.72
C ALA A 87 12.19 -4.16 -6.14
N GLU A 88 11.13 -4.69 -6.77
CA GLU A 88 10.69 -4.22 -8.09
C GLU A 88 10.28 -2.76 -8.07
N MET A 89 9.56 -2.32 -7.03
CA MET A 89 9.15 -0.92 -6.90
C MET A 89 10.35 0.02 -6.78
N ILE A 90 11.38 -0.37 -6.03
CA ILE A 90 12.59 0.42 -5.87
C ILE A 90 13.27 0.62 -7.22
N GLU A 91 13.32 -0.41 -8.06
CA GLU A 91 13.94 -0.33 -9.38
C GLU A 91 13.11 0.44 -10.39
N GLU A 92 11.77 0.25 -10.36
CA GLU A 92 10.89 0.74 -11.41
C GLU A 92 10.35 2.15 -11.17
N CYS A 93 10.21 2.56 -9.89
CA CYS A 93 9.62 3.87 -9.59
C CYS A 93 10.66 4.99 -9.63
N ASP A 94 10.28 6.12 -10.21
CA ASP A 94 11.14 7.31 -10.29
C ASP A 94 11.39 7.94 -8.93
N ARG A 95 10.40 7.85 -8.04
CA ARG A 95 10.47 8.32 -6.66
C ARG A 95 10.03 7.20 -5.74
N TYR A 96 10.65 7.12 -4.56
CA TYR A 96 10.38 6.08 -3.60
C TYR A 96 10.42 6.66 -2.19
N LEU A 97 9.33 6.46 -1.43
CA LEU A 97 9.19 6.97 -0.07
C LEU A 97 8.90 5.83 0.89
N VAL A 98 9.36 5.98 2.13
CA VAL A 98 9.05 5.06 3.22
C VAL A 98 8.26 5.82 4.28
N MET A 99 7.10 5.30 4.64
CA MET A 99 6.19 5.89 5.62
C MET A 99 5.74 4.82 6.67
#